data_0ac28e04e130d2664d44ecf03477e0e5
#
_entry.id   0ac28e04e130d2664d44ecf03477e0e5
#
_cell.length_a   1.000
_cell.length_b   1.000
_cell.length_c   1.000
_cell.angle_alpha   90.00
_cell.angle_beta   90.00
_cell.angle_gamma   90.00
#
_symmetry.space_group_name_H-M   'P 1'
#
loop_
_entity.id
_entity.type
_entity.pdbx_description
1 polymer ?
#
loop_
_entity_poly.entity_id
_entity_poly.type
_entity_poly.pdbx_seq_one_letter_code
_entity_poly.pdbx_strand_id
1 'polypeptide(L)'
;MKKIIMLKSLIITSFFISLVLFSGCNSAEEVSANTDSKSSAQTQINQIMIPLSEITEKAKWYDYEVDNKTISYFAVKASDGRIKVAFDACDVCYPEKKGYRQLGSDMVCNNCGLKFAIGGIGTENKASGGCWPGYLPVIIEGDYLKISKQNLEKSKWRF
;
A
#
# COMPACT_ATOMS: atom_id res chain seq x y z
N MET A 1 26.82 -41.34 -10.42
CA MET A 1 26.48 -42.51 -11.29
C MET A 1 24.96 -42.59 -11.42
N LYS A 2 24.51 -42.77 -12.70
CA LYS A 2 23.13 -43.08 -13.17
C LYS A 2 22.14 -41.88 -13.17
N LYS A 3 21.60 -41.52 -14.24
CA LYS A 3 21.33 -41.77 -15.69
C LYS A 3 20.01 -41.11 -16.00
N ILE A 4 20.07 -40.17 -16.86
CA ILE A 4 19.22 -39.73 -17.98
C ILE A 4 18.07 -40.71 -18.31
N ILE A 5 16.86 -40.20 -18.45
CA ILE A 5 15.90 -40.67 -19.44
C ILE A 5 15.17 -39.47 -20.04
N MET A 6 15.50 -39.21 -21.33
CA MET A 6 14.68 -38.46 -22.28
C MET A 6 13.46 -39.31 -22.65
N LEU A 7 12.32 -38.71 -22.80
CA LEU A 7 11.32 -39.24 -23.72
C LEU A 7 10.64 -38.09 -24.48
N LYS A 8 11.00 -38.04 -25.76
CA LYS A 8 10.31 -37.31 -26.82
C LYS A 8 8.99 -38.04 -27.14
N SER A 9 7.92 -37.32 -27.29
CA SER A 9 6.80 -37.80 -28.10
C SER A 9 6.24 -36.66 -28.95
N LEU A 10 6.42 -36.88 -30.21
CA LEU A 10 5.96 -36.13 -31.37
C LEU A 10 4.75 -36.90 -31.92
N ILE A 11 3.64 -36.23 -32.24
CA ILE A 11 2.57 -36.68 -33.16
C ILE A 11 1.67 -35.45 -33.34
N ILE A 12 1.71 -34.70 -34.44
CA ILE A 12 1.18 -34.86 -35.80
C ILE A 12 -0.33 -34.58 -35.89
N THR A 13 -0.59 -33.47 -36.61
CA THR A 13 -1.66 -33.14 -37.60
C THR A 13 -3.10 -33.43 -37.32
N SER A 14 -3.94 -32.41 -37.42
CA SER A 14 -5.06 -32.47 -38.41
C SER A 14 -5.59 -31.07 -38.73
N PHE A 15 -5.57 -30.81 -39.95
CA PHE A 15 -6.07 -29.85 -40.89
C PHE A 15 -7.61 -29.95 -40.93
N PHE A 16 -8.31 -28.88 -40.59
CA PHE A 16 -9.68 -28.70 -41.06
C PHE A 16 -9.90 -27.25 -41.47
N ILE A 17 -9.82 -27.05 -42.77
CA ILE A 17 -10.34 -25.87 -43.47
C ILE A 17 -11.86 -26.01 -43.46
N SER A 18 -12.56 -25.03 -42.88
CA SER A 18 -13.98 -24.83 -43.14
C SER A 18 -14.18 -23.36 -43.49
N LEU A 19 -14.31 -23.15 -44.81
CA LEU A 19 -14.67 -21.89 -45.43
C LEU A 19 -16.19 -21.74 -45.31
N VAL A 20 -16.62 -20.78 -44.46
CA VAL A 20 -18.02 -20.32 -44.45
C VAL A 20 -18.05 -18.86 -44.82
N LEU A 21 -18.43 -18.58 -46.06
CA LEU A 21 -18.85 -17.27 -46.54
C LEU A 21 -20.22 -16.97 -45.95
N PHE A 22 -20.30 -15.96 -45.08
CA PHE A 22 -21.54 -15.27 -44.80
C PHE A 22 -21.37 -13.79 -45.10
N SER A 23 -21.93 -13.39 -46.21
CA SER A 23 -22.30 -12.00 -46.47
C SER A 23 -23.46 -11.62 -45.56
N GLY A 24 -23.41 -10.44 -44.98
CA GLY A 24 -24.63 -9.89 -44.40
C GLY A 24 -24.38 -8.74 -43.41
N CYS A 25 -24.66 -7.52 -43.90
CA CYS A 25 -25.18 -6.33 -43.21
C CYS A 25 -24.42 -5.75 -41.98
N ASN A 26 -23.78 -4.65 -42.27
CA ASN A 26 -23.79 -3.35 -41.65
C ASN A 26 -24.67 -3.18 -40.40
N SER A 27 -24.04 -3.05 -39.26
CA SER A 27 -24.54 -2.25 -38.14
C SER A 27 -23.32 -1.70 -37.38
N ALA A 28 -23.17 -0.39 -37.45
CA ALA A 28 -22.24 0.35 -36.66
C ALA A 28 -22.60 0.19 -35.17
N GLU A 29 -21.84 -0.56 -34.46
CA GLU A 29 -21.91 -0.61 -33.00
C GLU A 29 -20.73 0.19 -32.47
N GLU A 30 -21.05 1.39 -32.02
CA GLU A 30 -20.13 2.25 -31.24
C GLU A 30 -19.68 1.44 -30.03
N VAL A 31 -18.45 0.91 -30.08
CA VAL A 31 -17.77 0.40 -28.88
C VAL A 31 -17.39 1.60 -28.04
N SER A 32 -18.23 1.87 -27.06
CA SER A 32 -18.01 2.85 -26.00
C SER A 32 -16.71 2.54 -25.25
N ALA A 33 -15.66 3.24 -25.63
CA ALA A 33 -14.40 3.32 -24.88
C ALA A 33 -14.58 4.21 -23.64
N ASN A 34 -15.29 3.74 -22.61
CA ASN A 34 -15.53 4.53 -21.40
C ASN A 34 -15.35 3.75 -20.08
N THR A 35 -14.67 2.60 -20.07
CA THR A 35 -14.56 1.79 -18.84
C THR A 35 -13.28 2.07 -18.06
N ASP A 36 -12.19 2.53 -18.68
CA ASP A 36 -10.91 2.71 -18.02
C ASP A 36 -10.76 4.03 -17.22
N SER A 37 -11.45 5.09 -17.69
CA SER A 37 -11.36 6.40 -17.01
C SER A 37 -12.11 6.44 -15.67
N LYS A 38 -13.15 5.63 -15.49
CA LYS A 38 -13.94 5.61 -14.26
C LYS A 38 -13.24 4.81 -13.16
N SER A 39 -12.47 3.77 -13.51
CA SER A 39 -11.70 2.96 -12.56
C SER A 39 -10.53 3.75 -11.95
N SER A 40 -9.79 4.50 -12.78
CA SER A 40 -8.65 5.29 -12.30
C SER A 40 -9.06 6.48 -11.43
N ALA A 41 -10.16 7.15 -11.77
CA ALA A 41 -10.70 8.26 -10.97
C ALA A 41 -11.22 7.77 -9.62
N GLN A 42 -11.91 6.63 -9.58
CA GLN A 42 -12.43 6.04 -8.35
C GLN A 42 -11.29 5.56 -7.42
N THR A 43 -10.20 5.08 -7.99
CA THR A 43 -9.00 4.67 -7.23
C THR A 43 -8.32 5.88 -6.59
N GLN A 44 -8.26 7.02 -7.25
CA GLN A 44 -7.66 8.26 -6.71
C GLN A 44 -8.50 8.86 -5.56
N ILE A 45 -9.82 8.79 -5.64
CA ILE A 45 -10.73 9.30 -4.59
C ILE A 45 -10.53 8.56 -3.26
N ASN A 46 -10.14 7.28 -3.30
CA ASN A 46 -9.99 6.42 -2.12
C ASN A 46 -8.55 6.36 -1.58
N GLN A 47 -7.65 7.19 -2.08
CA GLN A 47 -6.25 7.24 -1.65
C GLN A 47 -5.84 8.65 -1.24
N ILE A 48 -4.94 8.72 -0.27
CA ILE A 48 -4.18 9.92 0.05
C ILE A 48 -2.86 9.81 -0.69
N MET A 49 -2.46 10.89 -1.37
CA MET A 49 -1.21 10.96 -2.11
C MET A 49 -0.30 12.01 -1.48
N ILE A 50 0.89 11.60 -1.08
CA ILE A 50 1.91 12.48 -0.49
C ILE A 50 3.12 12.49 -1.44
N PRO A 51 3.56 13.65 -1.94
CA PRO A 51 4.77 13.74 -2.75
C PRO A 51 5.99 13.24 -1.97
N LEU A 52 6.80 12.37 -2.57
CA LEU A 52 8.03 11.86 -1.93
C LEU A 52 9.03 12.97 -1.60
N SER A 53 8.99 14.06 -2.35
CA SER A 53 9.81 15.26 -2.13
C SER A 53 9.53 15.96 -0.79
N GLU A 54 8.34 15.75 -0.22
CA GLU A 54 7.98 16.32 1.08
C GLU A 54 8.48 15.48 2.27
N ILE A 55 8.90 14.23 2.02
CA ILE A 55 9.30 13.29 3.07
C ILE A 55 10.80 13.35 3.24
N THR A 56 11.23 13.82 4.39
CA THR A 56 12.63 14.00 4.76
C THR A 56 13.02 13.07 5.92
N GLU A 57 14.27 13.15 6.38
CA GLU A 57 14.71 12.45 7.59
C GLU A 57 14.05 12.97 8.87
N LYS A 58 13.45 14.16 8.82
CA LYS A 58 12.60 14.68 9.89
C LYS A 58 11.17 14.16 9.65
N ALA A 59 10.63 13.43 10.61
CA ALA A 59 9.27 12.90 10.55
C ALA A 59 8.25 14.03 10.42
N LYS A 60 7.29 13.84 9.54
CA LYS A 60 6.15 14.74 9.32
C LYS A 60 4.87 13.99 9.68
N TRP A 61 4.02 14.61 10.48
CA TRP A 61 2.72 14.09 10.88
C TRP A 61 1.63 14.57 9.95
N TYR A 62 0.63 13.72 9.78
CA TYR A 62 -0.54 13.93 8.95
C TYR A 62 -1.77 13.43 9.68
N ASP A 63 -2.90 14.06 9.43
CA ASP A 63 -4.19 13.71 10.01
C ASP A 63 -5.20 13.36 8.92
N TYR A 64 -6.06 12.39 9.20
CA TYR A 64 -7.19 12.00 8.38
C TYR A 64 -8.45 11.95 9.23
N GLU A 65 -9.44 12.75 8.86
CA GLU A 65 -10.71 12.85 9.58
C GLU A 65 -11.73 11.86 9.03
N VAL A 66 -12.30 11.03 9.89
CA VAL A 66 -13.39 10.10 9.57
C VAL A 66 -14.25 9.82 10.80
N ASP A 67 -15.58 9.83 10.65
CA ASP A 67 -16.55 9.52 11.72
C ASP A 67 -16.29 10.29 13.04
N ASN A 68 -15.99 11.58 12.95
CA ASN A 68 -15.62 12.44 14.08
C ASN A 68 -14.37 11.99 14.85
N LYS A 69 -13.49 11.24 14.20
CA LYS A 69 -12.18 10.83 14.73
C LYS A 69 -11.06 11.35 13.84
N THR A 70 -10.00 11.80 14.49
CA THR A 70 -8.74 12.18 13.82
C THR A 70 -7.78 10.99 13.87
N ILE A 71 -7.47 10.42 12.72
CA ILE A 71 -6.50 9.33 12.57
C ILE A 71 -5.15 9.95 12.21
N SER A 72 -4.23 9.98 13.17
CA SER A 72 -2.91 10.54 12.99
C SER A 72 -1.89 9.48 12.57
N TYR A 73 -1.04 9.83 11.63
CA TYR A 73 0.06 9.00 11.14
C TYR A 73 1.26 9.87 10.77
N PHE A 74 2.43 9.28 10.63
CA PHE A 74 3.63 10.00 10.23
C PHE A 74 4.35 9.30 9.08
N ALA A 75 5.09 10.09 8.29
CA ALA A 75 6.03 9.60 7.29
C ALA A 75 7.42 10.19 7.55
N VAL A 76 8.46 9.39 7.32
CA VAL A 76 9.86 9.75 7.55
C VAL A 76 10.77 8.99 6.59
N LYS A 77 11.86 9.57 6.14
CA LYS A 77 12.90 8.89 5.38
C LYS A 77 13.93 8.32 6.36
N ALA A 78 14.14 7.02 6.33
CA ALA A 78 15.19 6.38 7.12
C ALA A 78 16.59 6.71 6.53
N SER A 79 17.64 6.48 7.31
CA SER A 79 19.03 6.73 6.89
C SER A 79 19.49 5.94 5.67
N ASP A 80 18.80 4.83 5.38
CA ASP A 80 19.02 4.02 4.17
C ASP A 80 18.23 4.53 2.94
N GLY A 81 17.57 5.69 3.06
CA GLY A 81 16.78 6.34 2.01
C GLY A 81 15.37 5.81 1.86
N ARG A 82 14.99 4.72 2.54
CA ARG A 82 13.64 4.15 2.45
C ARG A 82 12.61 5.00 3.18
N ILE A 83 11.45 5.19 2.57
CA ILE A 83 10.31 5.85 3.21
C ILE A 83 9.65 4.89 4.20
N LYS A 84 9.40 5.39 5.39
CA LYS A 84 8.76 4.69 6.51
C LYS A 84 7.51 5.44 6.91
N VAL A 85 6.42 4.68 7.12
CA VAL A 85 5.11 5.23 7.49
C VAL A 85 4.49 4.37 8.58
N ALA A 86 3.87 5.00 9.56
CA ALA A 86 3.17 4.28 10.62
C ALA A 86 2.08 5.16 11.24
N PHE A 87 1.12 4.53 11.93
CA PHE A 87 0.17 5.24 12.77
C PHE A 87 0.87 5.91 13.95
N ASP A 88 0.38 7.08 14.35
CA ASP A 88 0.83 7.78 15.56
C ASP A 88 0.18 7.21 16.83
N ALA A 89 -0.04 5.92 16.83
CA ALA A 89 -0.61 5.14 17.93
C ALA A 89 -0.09 3.71 17.87
N CYS A 90 -0.07 3.02 19.00
CA CYS A 90 0.27 1.59 19.11
C CYS A 90 -0.88 0.78 19.69
N ASP A 91 -0.73 -0.54 19.72
CA ASP A 91 -1.77 -1.45 20.21
C ASP A 91 -1.91 -1.47 21.76
N VAL A 92 -0.95 -0.91 22.48
CA VAL A 92 -0.91 -0.91 23.95
C VAL A 92 -1.21 0.48 24.54
N CYS A 93 -0.51 1.50 24.06
CA CYS A 93 -0.59 2.85 24.66
C CYS A 93 -1.64 3.75 23.97
N TYR A 94 -2.38 3.27 22.97
CA TYR A 94 -3.37 4.09 22.25
C TYR A 94 -4.45 4.75 23.13
N PRO A 95 -4.89 4.16 24.28
CA PRO A 95 -5.91 4.82 25.10
C PRO A 95 -5.46 6.17 25.68
N GLU A 96 -4.14 6.33 25.85
CA GLU A 96 -3.55 7.56 26.38
C GLU A 96 -3.44 8.69 25.35
N LYS A 97 -3.63 8.40 24.06
CA LYS A 97 -3.65 9.35 22.93
C LYS A 97 -2.43 10.29 22.88
N LYS A 98 -1.25 9.82 23.33
CA LYS A 98 -0.03 10.62 23.40
C LYS A 98 0.85 10.56 22.16
N GLY A 99 0.64 9.55 21.30
CA GLY A 99 1.38 9.35 20.06
C GLY A 99 2.89 9.16 20.27
N TYR A 100 3.65 9.56 19.26
CA TYR A 100 5.11 9.42 19.19
C TYR A 100 5.79 10.76 18.94
N ARG A 101 7.09 10.80 19.23
CA ARG A 101 8.00 11.85 18.79
C ARG A 101 9.26 11.23 18.19
N GLN A 102 9.90 11.93 17.29
CA GLN A 102 11.20 11.54 16.78
C GLN A 102 12.33 11.98 17.71
N LEU A 103 13.29 11.09 17.95
CA LEU A 103 14.54 11.39 18.65
C LEU A 103 15.71 10.75 17.87
N GLY A 104 16.38 11.55 17.05
CA GLY A 104 17.42 11.06 16.14
C GLY A 104 16.84 10.05 15.14
N SER A 105 17.41 8.85 15.13
CA SER A 105 16.99 7.72 14.27
C SER A 105 15.87 6.85 14.84
N ASP A 106 15.26 7.28 15.96
CA ASP A 106 14.23 6.51 16.65
C ASP A 106 12.90 7.28 16.72
N MET A 107 11.81 6.54 16.72
CA MET A 107 10.50 7.00 17.18
C MET A 107 10.32 6.58 18.64
N VAL A 108 9.93 7.53 19.48
CA VAL A 108 9.77 7.32 20.94
C VAL A 108 8.30 7.43 21.30
N CYS A 109 7.74 6.41 21.92
CA CYS A 109 6.39 6.46 22.46
C CYS A 109 6.29 7.49 23.58
N ASN A 110 5.39 8.47 23.46
CA ASN A 110 5.23 9.53 24.46
C ASN A 110 4.59 9.04 25.77
N ASN A 111 4.01 7.85 25.78
CA ASN A 111 3.44 7.27 27.00
C ASN A 111 4.44 6.41 27.77
N CYS A 112 5.03 5.39 27.15
CA CYS A 112 5.90 4.43 27.83
C CYS A 112 7.41 4.75 27.70
N GLY A 113 7.81 5.68 26.83
CA GLY A 113 9.20 6.07 26.62
C GLY A 113 10.04 5.08 25.81
N LEU A 114 9.47 3.96 25.34
CA LEU A 114 10.20 2.98 24.53
C LEU A 114 10.58 3.58 23.17
N LYS A 115 11.77 3.20 22.71
CA LYS A 115 12.38 3.66 21.45
C LYS A 115 12.29 2.57 20.40
N PHE A 116 11.98 2.98 19.17
CA PHE A 116 11.82 2.10 18.02
C PHE A 116 12.60 2.67 16.85
N ALA A 117 13.58 1.93 16.35
CA ALA A 117 14.39 2.36 15.23
C ALA A 117 13.51 2.65 14.00
N ILE A 118 13.67 3.82 13.39
CA ILE A 118 12.94 4.19 12.17
C ILE A 118 13.13 3.14 11.06
N GLY A 119 14.34 2.55 10.95
CA GLY A 119 14.63 1.49 9.99
C GLY A 119 13.72 0.26 10.09
N GLY A 120 13.24 -0.08 11.29
CA GLY A 120 12.37 -1.23 11.56
C GLY A 120 10.90 -1.01 11.20
N ILE A 121 10.47 0.25 11.01
CA ILE A 121 9.09 0.56 10.63
C ILE A 121 8.77 -0.04 9.25
N GLY A 122 7.59 -0.66 9.11
CA GLY A 122 7.17 -1.36 7.89
C GLY A 122 7.67 -2.81 7.79
N THR A 123 8.50 -3.26 8.75
CA THR A 123 8.98 -4.65 8.85
C THR A 123 8.69 -5.22 10.23
N GLU A 124 9.32 -4.71 11.27
CA GLU A 124 9.19 -5.22 12.63
C GLU A 124 7.84 -4.91 13.29
N ASN A 125 7.21 -3.79 12.89
CA ASN A 125 5.88 -3.42 13.38
C ASN A 125 4.71 -4.04 12.58
N LYS A 126 4.97 -4.99 11.68
CA LYS A 126 3.89 -5.70 10.96
C LYS A 126 3.11 -6.66 11.86
N ALA A 127 3.76 -7.22 12.85
CA ALA A 127 3.08 -8.00 13.87
C ALA A 127 2.23 -7.08 14.75
N SER A 128 1.00 -7.50 15.05
CA SER A 128 0.13 -6.80 15.99
C SER A 128 0.55 -7.08 17.44
N GLY A 129 0.21 -6.14 18.30
CA GLY A 129 0.50 -6.23 19.74
C GLY A 129 1.88 -5.63 20.10
N GLY A 130 1.90 -4.73 21.06
CA GLY A 130 3.11 -4.09 21.53
C GLY A 130 3.11 -2.57 21.32
N CYS A 131 4.23 -1.95 21.68
CA CYS A 131 4.37 -0.49 21.65
C CYS A 131 5.05 0.05 20.38
N TRP A 132 5.30 -0.76 19.36
CA TRP A 132 5.69 -0.26 18.05
C TRP A 132 4.61 0.66 17.48
N PRO A 133 4.96 1.74 16.76
CA PRO A 133 3.99 2.49 15.98
C PRO A 133 3.18 1.57 15.09
N GLY A 134 1.84 1.68 15.10
CA GLY A 134 0.96 0.77 14.39
C GLY A 134 1.28 0.68 12.90
N TYR A 135 1.29 -0.53 12.33
CA TYR A 135 1.61 -0.74 10.93
C TYR A 135 0.55 -0.10 10.00
N LEU A 136 1.00 0.75 9.10
CA LEU A 136 0.19 1.35 8.04
C LEU A 136 0.70 0.88 6.68
N PRO A 137 -0.05 0.03 5.95
CA PRO A 137 0.32 -0.40 4.61
C PRO A 137 0.29 0.78 3.63
N VAL A 138 1.34 0.93 2.84
CA VAL A 138 1.48 1.99 1.84
C VAL A 138 2.06 1.45 0.55
N ILE A 139 1.86 2.17 -0.55
CA ILE A 139 2.44 1.90 -1.86
C ILE A 139 3.23 3.13 -2.30
N ILE A 140 4.40 2.92 -2.88
CA ILE A 140 5.15 3.98 -3.57
C ILE A 140 4.99 3.74 -5.06
N GLU A 141 4.47 4.75 -5.76
CA GLU A 141 4.26 4.70 -7.19
C GLU A 141 4.61 6.04 -7.83
N GLY A 142 5.59 6.03 -8.74
CA GLY A 142 6.20 7.25 -9.26
C GLY A 142 6.76 8.11 -8.12
N ASP A 143 6.42 9.38 -8.12
CA ASP A 143 6.88 10.36 -7.14
C ASP A 143 5.95 10.50 -5.92
N TYR A 144 5.05 9.54 -5.70
CA TYR A 144 4.06 9.62 -4.65
C TYR A 144 4.06 8.40 -3.72
N LEU A 145 3.91 8.69 -2.43
CA LEU A 145 3.45 7.76 -1.42
C LEU A 145 1.92 7.72 -1.46
N LYS A 146 1.33 6.54 -1.62
CA LYS A 146 -0.12 6.32 -1.67
C LYS A 146 -0.60 5.55 -0.45
N ILE A 147 -1.59 6.08 0.24
CA ILE A 147 -2.21 5.49 1.43
C ILE A 147 -3.69 5.26 1.14
N SER A 148 -4.15 4.03 1.27
CA SER A 148 -5.58 3.73 1.16
C SER A 148 -6.35 4.30 2.35
N LYS A 149 -7.39 5.09 2.11
CA LYS A 149 -8.32 5.56 3.15
C LYS A 149 -8.91 4.40 3.94
N GLN A 150 -9.22 3.30 3.28
CA GLN A 150 -9.72 2.09 3.93
C GLN A 150 -8.72 1.53 4.97
N ASN A 151 -7.40 1.61 4.71
CA ASN A 151 -6.40 1.16 5.69
C ASN A 151 -6.36 2.08 6.92
N LEU A 152 -6.59 3.38 6.74
CA LEU A 152 -6.73 4.32 7.84
C LEU A 152 -7.98 4.00 8.67
N GLU A 153 -9.12 3.87 8.01
CA GLU A 153 -10.42 3.61 8.64
C GLU A 153 -10.46 2.31 9.44
N LYS A 154 -9.83 1.23 8.94
CA LYS A 154 -9.70 -0.04 9.67
C LYS A 154 -8.98 0.11 11.02
N SER A 155 -8.16 1.14 11.16
CA SER A 155 -7.35 1.39 12.35
C SER A 155 -7.93 2.48 13.26
N LYS A 156 -9.12 3.02 12.96
CA LYS A 156 -9.77 4.09 13.73
C LYS A 156 -10.06 3.75 15.20
N TRP A 157 -9.99 2.46 15.56
CA TRP A 157 -10.15 2.01 16.95
C TRP A 157 -8.99 2.43 17.86
N ARG A 158 -7.83 2.83 17.30
CA ARG A 158 -6.68 3.35 18.06
C ARG A 158 -6.80 4.83 18.41
N PHE A 159 -7.81 5.53 17.85
CA PHE A 159 -7.99 6.98 17.93
C PHE A 159 -9.33 7.40 18.53
#